data_42bc98e239641da548ffddd70327b389
#
_entry.id   42bc98e239641da548ffddd70327b389
#
_cell.length_a   1.000
_cell.length_b   1.000
_cell.length_c   1.000
_cell.angle_alpha   90.00
_cell.angle_beta   90.00
_cell.angle_gamma   90.00
#
_symmetry.space_group_name_H-M   'P 1'
#
loop_
_entity.id
_entity.type
_entity.pdbx_description
1 polymer ?
#
loop_
_entity_poly.entity_id
_entity_poly.type
_entity_poly.pdbx_seq_one_letter_code
_entity_poly.pdbx_strand_id
1 'polypeptide(L)'
;MEKSNVTTLPNAKVKKENNNIQNSLSPREIVSELDRFVVGQNNAKRAVAIALRNRWRRQALEGDMKDEVLPKNILMMGPTGVGKTEISRRLSKLAEAPFVKVEATRFTEVGYVGRDVEQIIRDLLEIAIAMEKVKKRKEVHAKAQKLAEDRVLAVSYTHLTLPTRS
;
A
#
# COMPACT_ATOMS: atom_id res chain seq x y z
N MET A 1 7.49 -44.24 8.47
CA MET A 1 6.54 -43.35 7.74
C MET A 1 6.07 -42.27 8.69
N GLU A 2 6.80 -41.17 8.75
CA GLU A 2 6.52 -40.02 9.60
C GLU A 2 5.67 -39.00 8.81
N LYS A 3 4.48 -38.69 9.34
CA LYS A 3 3.61 -37.67 8.74
C LYS A 3 4.06 -36.29 9.24
N SER A 4 4.63 -35.49 8.35
CA SER A 4 4.94 -34.09 8.61
C SER A 4 3.66 -33.28 8.80
N ASN A 5 3.41 -32.82 10.03
CA ASN A 5 2.36 -31.86 10.36
C ASN A 5 2.77 -30.48 9.84
N VAL A 6 2.19 -30.07 8.73
CA VAL A 6 2.28 -28.68 8.25
C VAL A 6 1.29 -27.85 9.08
N THR A 7 1.81 -27.10 10.03
CA THR A 7 1.05 -26.15 10.82
C THR A 7 0.71 -24.93 9.95
N THR A 8 -0.50 -24.86 9.48
CA THR A 8 -1.04 -23.69 8.75
C THR A 8 -1.13 -22.49 9.69
N LEU A 9 -0.40 -21.42 9.37
CA LEU A 9 -0.37 -20.17 10.11
C LEU A 9 -1.74 -19.43 10.05
N PRO A 10 -2.25 -18.89 11.17
CA PRO A 10 -3.58 -18.26 11.25
C PRO A 10 -3.66 -16.83 10.65
N ASN A 11 -2.74 -16.44 9.76
CA ASN A 11 -2.59 -15.05 9.32
C ASN A 11 -3.48 -14.61 8.13
N ALA A 12 -4.28 -15.51 7.57
CA ALA A 12 -5.12 -15.15 6.40
C ALA A 12 -6.39 -14.36 6.77
N LYS A 13 -6.92 -14.51 7.99
CA LYS A 13 -8.16 -13.84 8.42
C LYS A 13 -7.98 -12.37 8.75
N VAL A 14 -6.90 -11.98 9.43
CA VAL A 14 -6.64 -10.58 9.82
C VAL A 14 -6.38 -9.66 8.61
N LYS A 15 -5.75 -10.18 7.55
CA LYS A 15 -5.55 -9.41 6.30
C LYS A 15 -6.85 -9.17 5.53
N LYS A 16 -7.82 -10.09 5.60
CA LYS A 16 -9.12 -9.91 4.95
C LYS A 16 -9.97 -8.85 5.65
N GLU A 17 -9.90 -8.72 6.97
CA GLU A 17 -10.68 -7.74 7.72
C GLU A 17 -10.18 -6.30 7.50
N ASN A 18 -8.88 -6.05 7.51
CA ASN A 18 -8.34 -4.69 7.25
C ASN A 18 -8.58 -4.22 5.81
N ASN A 19 -8.47 -5.09 4.81
CA ASN A 19 -8.82 -4.77 3.44
C ASN A 19 -10.34 -4.54 3.26
N ASN A 20 -11.19 -5.19 4.05
CA ASN A 20 -12.62 -4.98 4.01
C ASN A 20 -13.06 -3.60 4.53
N ILE A 21 -12.40 -3.06 5.56
CA ILE A 21 -12.74 -1.74 6.12
C ILE A 21 -12.41 -0.62 5.12
N GLN A 22 -11.26 -0.68 4.47
CA GLN A 22 -10.86 0.32 3.47
C GLN A 22 -11.72 0.26 2.20
N ASN A 23 -12.06 -0.95 1.76
CA ASN A 23 -12.97 -1.15 0.63
C ASN A 23 -14.44 -0.81 0.96
N SER A 24 -14.76 -0.50 2.22
CA SER A 24 -16.11 -0.14 2.65
C SER A 24 -16.44 1.35 2.58
N LEU A 25 -15.42 2.23 2.43
CA LEU A 25 -15.64 3.66 2.38
C LEU A 25 -16.61 4.06 1.26
N SER A 26 -17.63 4.83 1.63
CA SER A 26 -18.55 5.42 0.67
C SER A 26 -17.90 6.57 -0.10
N PRO A 27 -18.36 6.94 -1.29
CA PRO A 27 -17.84 8.11 -2.00
C PRO A 27 -17.91 9.41 -1.18
N ARG A 28 -18.88 9.57 -0.27
CA ARG A 28 -19.01 10.74 0.60
C ARG A 28 -17.89 10.78 1.65
N GLU A 29 -17.54 9.64 2.23
CA GLU A 29 -16.44 9.53 3.20
C GLU A 29 -15.10 9.79 2.52
N ILE A 30 -14.90 9.30 1.30
CA ILE A 30 -13.69 9.58 0.52
C ILE A 30 -13.57 11.09 0.25
N VAL A 31 -14.66 11.76 -0.12
CA VAL A 31 -14.67 13.23 -0.32
C VAL A 31 -14.34 13.94 0.99
N SER A 32 -14.95 13.54 2.11
CA SER A 32 -14.68 14.12 3.43
C SER A 32 -13.19 14.01 3.82
N GLU A 33 -12.54 12.87 3.54
CA GLU A 33 -11.11 12.72 3.77
C GLU A 33 -10.27 13.62 2.84
N LEU A 34 -10.66 13.78 1.59
CA LEU A 34 -10.00 14.71 0.66
C LEU A 34 -10.20 16.17 1.06
N ASP A 35 -11.35 16.54 1.64
CA ASP A 35 -11.67 17.90 2.10
C ASP A 35 -10.71 18.39 3.20
N ARG A 36 -10.12 17.48 3.97
CA ARG A 36 -9.12 17.81 5.00
C ARG A 36 -7.83 18.41 4.42
N PHE A 37 -7.54 18.14 3.14
CA PHE A 37 -6.28 18.51 2.50
C PHE A 37 -6.41 19.40 1.27
N VAL A 38 -7.56 19.37 0.61
CA VAL A 38 -7.80 20.11 -0.64
C VAL A 38 -9.02 20.99 -0.46
N VAL A 39 -8.82 22.29 -0.48
CA VAL A 39 -9.91 23.26 -0.38
C VAL A 39 -10.59 23.43 -1.74
N GLY A 40 -11.92 23.43 -1.76
CA GLY A 40 -12.70 23.57 -3.01
C GLY A 40 -12.64 22.30 -3.88
N GLN A 41 -12.75 22.46 -5.19
CA GLN A 41 -12.69 21.38 -6.20
C GLN A 41 -13.70 20.23 -5.97
N ASN A 42 -14.90 20.54 -5.48
CA ASN A 42 -15.89 19.55 -5.04
C ASN A 42 -16.28 18.56 -6.14
N ASN A 43 -16.42 19.04 -7.39
CA ASN A 43 -16.76 18.18 -8.52
C ASN A 43 -15.62 17.18 -8.84
N ALA A 44 -14.37 17.64 -8.81
CA ALA A 44 -13.21 16.78 -9.05
C ALA A 44 -13.08 15.73 -7.94
N LYS A 45 -13.18 16.12 -6.66
CA LYS A 45 -13.15 15.21 -5.51
C LYS A 45 -14.23 14.15 -5.60
N ARG A 46 -15.46 14.54 -5.95
CA ARG A 46 -16.58 13.62 -6.14
C ARG A 46 -16.34 12.64 -7.27
N ALA A 47 -15.84 13.11 -8.41
CA ALA A 47 -15.55 12.25 -9.57
C ALA A 47 -14.47 11.21 -9.24
N VAL A 48 -13.36 11.60 -8.60
CA VAL A 48 -12.30 10.66 -8.22
C VAL A 48 -12.73 9.69 -7.12
N ALA A 49 -13.58 10.12 -6.17
CA ALA A 49 -14.14 9.26 -5.14
C ALA A 49 -15.02 8.15 -5.73
N ILE A 50 -15.86 8.49 -6.72
CA ILE A 50 -16.69 7.53 -7.45
C ILE A 50 -15.80 6.56 -8.24
N ALA A 51 -14.77 7.07 -8.93
CA ALA A 51 -13.85 6.23 -9.68
C ALA A 51 -13.09 5.24 -8.79
N LEU A 52 -12.62 5.68 -7.62
CA LEU A 52 -11.98 4.79 -6.63
C LEU A 52 -12.96 3.71 -6.14
N ARG A 53 -14.19 4.09 -5.82
CA ARG A 53 -15.22 3.14 -5.38
C ARG A 53 -15.54 2.10 -6.47
N ASN A 54 -15.61 2.52 -7.73
CA ASN A 54 -15.83 1.61 -8.85
C ASN A 54 -14.65 0.64 -9.03
N ARG A 55 -13.41 1.09 -8.80
CA ARG A 55 -12.23 0.22 -8.81
C ARG A 55 -12.32 -0.86 -7.73
N TRP A 56 -12.73 -0.52 -6.52
CA TRP A 56 -12.92 -1.50 -5.44
C TRP A 56 -14.04 -2.49 -5.73
N ARG A 57 -15.18 -2.00 -6.29
CA ARG A 57 -16.26 -2.88 -6.74
C ARG A 57 -15.80 -3.88 -7.79
N ARG A 58 -14.99 -3.42 -8.76
CA ARG A 58 -14.41 -4.32 -9.76
C ARG A 58 -13.51 -5.39 -9.13
N GLN A 59 -12.73 -5.06 -8.13
CA GLN A 59 -11.89 -6.04 -7.43
C GLN A 59 -12.69 -7.11 -6.70
N ALA A 60 -13.92 -6.80 -6.30
CA ALA A 60 -14.84 -7.73 -5.63
C ALA A 60 -15.65 -8.58 -6.63
N LEU A 61 -15.58 -8.31 -7.94
CA LEU A 61 -16.22 -9.13 -8.96
C LEU A 61 -15.45 -10.43 -9.14
N GLU A 62 -16.17 -11.51 -9.32
CA GLU A 62 -15.66 -12.85 -9.65
C GLU A 62 -16.17 -13.26 -11.03
N GLY A 63 -15.43 -14.14 -11.73
CA GLY A 63 -15.76 -14.66 -13.05
C GLY A 63 -15.53 -13.68 -14.19
N ASP A 64 -16.16 -13.98 -15.34
CA ASP A 64 -15.92 -13.32 -16.64
C ASP A 64 -16.20 -11.80 -16.61
N MET A 65 -17.16 -11.35 -15.79
CA MET A 65 -17.47 -9.93 -15.65
C MET A 65 -16.29 -9.08 -15.13
N LYS A 66 -15.32 -9.68 -14.46
CA LYS A 66 -14.13 -8.98 -13.98
C LYS A 66 -13.23 -8.52 -15.14
N ASP A 67 -13.18 -9.30 -16.19
CA ASP A 67 -12.35 -9.03 -17.37
C ASP A 67 -13.06 -8.07 -18.35
N GLU A 68 -14.38 -8.08 -18.38
CA GLU A 68 -15.17 -7.14 -19.18
C GLU A 68 -15.14 -5.72 -18.62
N VAL A 69 -15.12 -5.56 -17.28
CA VAL A 69 -15.09 -4.24 -16.62
C VAL A 69 -13.66 -3.71 -16.52
N LEU A 70 -13.19 -3.01 -17.54
CA LEU A 70 -11.88 -2.38 -17.54
C LEU A 70 -11.82 -1.18 -16.59
N PRO A 71 -10.72 -1.01 -15.81
CA PRO A 71 -10.51 0.18 -15.01
C PRO A 71 -10.29 1.39 -15.92
N LYS A 72 -11.03 2.48 -15.69
CA LYS A 72 -10.90 3.71 -16.47
C LYS A 72 -9.82 4.60 -15.88
N ASN A 73 -9.02 5.19 -16.75
CA ASN A 73 -8.06 6.23 -16.38
C ASN A 73 -8.79 7.54 -16.09
N ILE A 74 -8.24 8.35 -15.20
CA ILE A 74 -8.79 9.65 -14.83
C ILE A 74 -7.93 10.74 -15.45
N LEU A 75 -8.53 11.57 -16.31
CA LEU A 75 -7.90 12.78 -16.83
C LEU A 75 -8.34 13.99 -15.99
N MET A 76 -7.38 14.68 -15.37
CA MET A 76 -7.61 15.91 -14.63
C MET A 76 -7.03 17.09 -15.39
N MET A 77 -7.89 18.03 -15.78
CA MET A 77 -7.51 19.27 -16.48
C MET A 77 -7.79 20.49 -15.60
N GLY A 78 -6.99 21.52 -15.78
CA GLY A 78 -7.12 22.78 -15.04
C GLY A 78 -5.78 23.51 -14.89
N PRO A 79 -5.79 24.77 -14.42
CA PRO A 79 -4.58 25.56 -14.22
C PRO A 79 -3.62 24.96 -13.19
N THR A 80 -2.39 25.47 -13.17
CA THR A 80 -1.39 25.05 -12.18
C THR A 80 -1.82 25.48 -10.77
N GLY A 81 -1.51 24.70 -9.75
CA GLY A 81 -1.77 25.06 -8.35
C GLY A 81 -3.16 24.70 -7.83
N VAL A 82 -4.11 24.25 -8.65
CA VAL A 82 -5.50 23.92 -8.20
C VAL A 82 -5.63 22.59 -7.45
N GLY A 83 -4.55 21.91 -7.14
CA GLY A 83 -4.59 20.70 -6.30
C GLY A 83 -4.67 19.37 -7.05
N LYS A 84 -4.54 19.32 -8.39
CA LYS A 84 -4.60 18.06 -9.19
C LYS A 84 -3.69 16.95 -8.64
N THR A 85 -2.43 17.25 -8.46
CA THR A 85 -1.43 16.29 -7.94
C THR A 85 -1.71 15.91 -6.49
N GLU A 86 -2.19 16.85 -5.66
CA GLU A 86 -2.49 16.56 -4.26
C GLU A 86 -3.69 15.63 -4.11
N ILE A 87 -4.74 15.83 -4.91
CA ILE A 87 -5.87 14.89 -4.97
C ILE A 87 -5.38 13.48 -5.30
N SER A 88 -4.55 13.32 -6.33
CA SER A 88 -4.01 12.02 -6.73
C SER A 88 -3.14 11.38 -5.64
N ARG A 89 -2.29 12.17 -4.98
CA ARG A 89 -1.44 11.71 -3.87
C ARG A 89 -2.27 11.26 -2.67
N ARG A 90 -3.31 12.01 -2.31
CA ARG A 90 -4.19 11.62 -1.18
C ARG A 90 -5.02 10.40 -1.52
N LEU A 91 -5.50 10.32 -2.76
CA LEU A 91 -6.23 9.15 -3.24
C LEU A 91 -5.39 7.87 -3.18
N SER A 92 -4.09 7.96 -3.57
CA SER A 92 -3.18 6.80 -3.48
C SER A 92 -2.96 6.36 -2.02
N LYS A 93 -2.86 7.31 -1.07
CA LYS A 93 -2.75 6.99 0.35
C LYS A 93 -4.00 6.31 0.90
N LEU A 94 -5.19 6.79 0.53
CA LEU A 94 -6.46 6.17 0.91
C LEU A 94 -6.61 4.75 0.33
N ALA A 95 -6.10 4.56 -0.88
CA ALA A 95 -6.11 3.26 -1.55
C ALA A 95 -4.95 2.33 -1.11
N GLU A 96 -4.05 2.80 -0.24
CA GLU A 96 -2.79 2.12 0.11
C GLU A 96 -1.99 1.65 -1.13
N ALA A 97 -2.01 2.46 -2.18
CA ALA A 97 -1.36 2.17 -3.44
C ALA A 97 -0.06 2.98 -3.62
N PRO A 98 0.95 2.44 -4.29
CA PRO A 98 2.17 3.18 -4.60
C PRO A 98 1.84 4.38 -5.50
N PHE A 99 2.58 5.49 -5.32
CA PHE A 99 2.39 6.74 -6.06
C PHE A 99 3.71 7.25 -6.62
N VAL A 100 3.75 7.48 -7.93
CA VAL A 100 4.84 8.13 -8.62
C VAL A 100 4.31 9.36 -9.37
N LYS A 101 4.99 10.49 -9.21
CA LYS A 101 4.74 11.68 -10.03
C LYS A 101 5.78 11.72 -11.13
N VAL A 102 5.30 11.70 -12.37
CA VAL A 102 6.14 11.71 -13.57
C VAL A 102 5.82 12.94 -14.40
N GLU A 103 6.83 13.58 -14.95
CA GLU A 103 6.72 14.66 -15.91
C GLU A 103 6.97 14.09 -17.32
N ALA A 104 5.96 14.14 -18.18
CA ALA A 104 6.03 13.54 -19.51
C ALA A 104 7.18 14.11 -20.38
N THR A 105 7.51 15.38 -20.16
CA THR A 105 8.61 16.05 -20.89
C THR A 105 10.01 15.48 -20.63
N ARG A 106 10.15 14.65 -19.58
CA ARG A 106 11.43 13.97 -19.26
C ARG A 106 11.63 12.68 -20.03
N PHE A 107 10.59 12.21 -20.70
CA PHE A 107 10.61 10.98 -21.48
C PHE A 107 10.54 11.34 -22.94
N THR A 108 11.54 10.95 -23.69
CA THR A 108 11.61 11.14 -25.14
C THR A 108 11.32 9.83 -25.84
N GLU A 109 10.79 9.91 -27.05
CA GLU A 109 10.67 8.77 -27.94
C GLU A 109 12.04 8.12 -28.21
N VAL A 110 11.99 6.83 -28.49
CA VAL A 110 13.14 5.93 -28.65
C VAL A 110 14.23 6.58 -29.52
N GLY A 111 15.42 6.78 -28.93
CA GLY A 111 16.63 7.21 -29.67
C GLY A 111 17.19 8.59 -29.34
N TYR A 112 16.54 9.38 -28.47
CA TYR A 112 17.08 10.67 -28.00
C TYR A 112 17.35 10.66 -26.49
N VAL A 113 18.26 11.52 -26.01
CA VAL A 113 18.69 11.61 -24.61
C VAL A 113 17.53 11.90 -23.69
N GLY A 114 16.90 10.87 -23.16
CA GLY A 114 15.80 10.94 -22.22
C GLY A 114 15.73 9.68 -21.35
N ARG A 115 14.98 9.76 -20.25
CA ARG A 115 14.71 8.56 -19.43
C ARG A 115 13.79 7.62 -20.19
N ASP A 116 14.08 6.33 -20.10
CA ASP A 116 13.26 5.29 -20.67
C ASP A 116 11.89 5.23 -19.96
N VAL A 117 10.82 5.05 -20.72
CA VAL A 117 9.45 4.93 -20.18
C VAL A 117 9.32 3.74 -19.23
N GLU A 118 10.08 2.68 -19.46
CA GLU A 118 10.15 1.52 -18.57
C GLU A 118 10.64 1.88 -17.16
N GLN A 119 11.44 2.93 -17.02
CA GLN A 119 11.92 3.40 -15.72
C GLN A 119 10.76 3.79 -14.78
N ILE A 120 9.65 4.29 -15.34
CA ILE A 120 8.45 4.63 -14.55
C ILE A 120 7.92 3.41 -13.81
N ILE A 121 7.87 2.27 -14.49
CA ILE A 121 7.38 1.02 -13.91
C ILE A 121 8.35 0.50 -12.85
N ARG A 122 9.66 0.62 -13.09
CA ARG A 122 10.70 0.22 -12.12
C ARG A 122 10.61 1.07 -10.84
N ASP A 123 10.52 2.39 -10.99
CA ASP A 123 10.38 3.33 -9.87
C ASP A 123 9.08 3.03 -9.06
N LEU A 124 7.98 2.74 -9.76
CA LEU A 124 6.71 2.37 -9.12
C LEU A 124 6.83 1.05 -8.34
N LEU A 125 7.52 0.06 -8.90
CA LEU A 125 7.75 -1.23 -8.26
C LEU A 125 8.63 -1.09 -7.01
N GLU A 126 9.69 -0.29 -7.07
CA GLU A 126 10.56 -0.04 -5.92
C GLU A 126 9.79 0.59 -4.76
N ILE A 127 8.93 1.57 -5.05
CA ILE A 127 8.07 2.20 -4.03
C ILE A 127 7.09 1.16 -3.45
N ALA A 128 6.48 0.33 -4.28
CA ALA A 128 5.57 -0.73 -3.82
C ALA A 128 6.28 -1.73 -2.90
N ILE A 129 7.48 -2.17 -3.27
CA ILE A 129 8.31 -3.06 -2.45
C ILE A 129 8.69 -2.40 -1.12
N ALA A 130 9.09 -1.11 -1.13
CA ALA A 130 9.42 -0.38 0.08
C ALA A 130 8.22 -0.26 1.02
N MET A 131 7.03 0.03 0.49
CA MET A 131 5.78 0.08 1.27
C MET A 131 5.46 -1.27 1.93
N GLU A 132 5.57 -2.36 1.18
CA GLU A 132 5.28 -3.70 1.71
C GLU A 132 6.34 -4.13 2.75
N LYS A 133 7.62 -3.81 2.54
CA LYS A 133 8.67 -4.04 3.53
C LYS A 133 8.40 -3.32 4.85
N VAL A 134 7.92 -2.08 4.81
CA VAL A 134 7.56 -1.32 6.03
C VAL A 134 6.38 -1.98 6.74
N LYS A 135 5.34 -2.42 6.02
CA LYS A 135 4.21 -3.16 6.61
C LYS A 135 4.67 -4.44 7.28
N LYS A 136 5.47 -5.24 6.58
CA LYS A 136 6.00 -6.51 7.09
C LYS A 136 6.90 -6.32 8.31
N ARG A 137 7.76 -5.31 8.28
CA ARG A 137 8.63 -4.99 9.42
C ARG A 137 7.80 -4.63 10.66
N LYS A 138 6.72 -3.85 10.52
CA LYS A 138 5.83 -3.53 11.64
C LYS A 138 5.10 -4.77 12.18
N GLU A 139 4.62 -5.66 11.32
CA GLU A 139 3.94 -6.91 11.72
C GLU A 139 4.84 -7.82 12.59
N VAL A 140 6.13 -7.89 12.27
CA VAL A 140 7.07 -8.78 12.98
C VAL A 140 7.81 -8.09 14.15
N HIS A 141 7.76 -6.77 14.26
CA HIS A 141 8.55 -6.00 15.22
C HIS A 141 8.29 -6.43 16.68
N ALA A 142 7.01 -6.52 17.07
CA ALA A 142 6.65 -6.91 18.44
C ALA A 142 7.13 -8.33 18.79
N LYS A 143 7.02 -9.26 17.84
CA LYS A 143 7.52 -10.64 18.02
C LYS A 143 9.04 -10.69 18.09
N ALA A 144 9.72 -9.94 17.24
CA ALA A 144 11.18 -9.87 17.23
C ALA A 144 11.73 -9.25 18.52
N GLN A 145 11.07 -8.19 19.01
CA GLN A 145 11.43 -7.55 20.29
C GLN A 145 11.32 -8.54 21.44
N LYS A 146 10.19 -9.24 21.57
CA LYS A 146 9.99 -10.26 22.62
C LYS A 146 11.05 -11.34 22.56
N LEU A 147 11.36 -11.88 21.38
CA LEU A 147 12.39 -12.90 21.23
C LEU A 147 13.79 -12.39 21.57
N ALA A 148 14.08 -11.12 21.30
CA ALA A 148 15.34 -10.50 21.68
C ALA A 148 15.46 -10.36 23.19
N GLU A 149 14.40 -9.89 23.86
CA GLU A 149 14.32 -9.80 25.33
C GLU A 149 14.50 -11.17 25.99
N ASP A 150 13.78 -12.19 25.54
CA ASP A 150 13.89 -13.56 26.03
C ASP A 150 15.34 -14.10 25.88
N ARG A 151 16.01 -13.77 24.78
CA ARG A 151 17.40 -14.18 24.53
C ARG A 151 18.40 -13.47 25.43
N VAL A 152 18.20 -12.18 25.68
CA VAL A 152 19.05 -11.43 26.63
C VAL A 152 18.89 -11.97 28.05
N LEU A 153 17.67 -12.25 28.48
CA LEU A 153 17.39 -12.85 29.78
C LEU A 153 18.07 -14.22 29.92
N ALA A 154 17.93 -15.09 28.92
CA ALA A 154 18.55 -16.42 28.93
C ALA A 154 20.07 -16.35 29.08
N VAL A 155 20.73 -15.42 28.37
CA VAL A 155 22.19 -15.21 28.49
C VAL A 155 22.56 -14.67 29.86
N SER A 156 21.78 -13.74 30.41
CA SER A 156 22.02 -13.16 31.75
C SER A 156 21.92 -14.23 32.85
N TYR A 157 20.92 -15.12 32.78
CA TYR A 157 20.77 -16.21 33.75
C TYR A 157 21.89 -17.24 33.66
N THR A 158 22.42 -17.55 32.49
CA THR A 158 23.55 -18.49 32.36
C THR A 158 24.85 -17.95 32.95
N HIS A 159 25.07 -16.64 32.95
CA HIS A 159 26.22 -16.02 33.59
C HIS A 159 26.14 -15.97 35.12
N LEU A 160 24.94 -15.95 35.70
CA LEU A 160 24.73 -15.94 37.15
C LEU A 160 24.85 -17.33 37.80
N THR A 161 24.83 -18.41 37.05
CA THR A 161 24.85 -19.79 37.53
C THR A 161 26.17 -20.51 37.26
N LEU A 162 27.30 -19.82 37.01
CA LEU A 162 28.61 -20.46 36.99
C LEU A 162 28.95 -20.94 38.42
N PRO A 163 29.13 -22.27 38.64
CA PRO A 163 29.52 -22.76 39.95
C PRO A 163 30.90 -22.24 40.27
N THR A 164 31.01 -21.56 41.40
CA THR A 164 32.29 -21.29 42.05
C THR A 164 32.97 -22.64 42.34
N ARG A 165 34.02 -22.94 41.61
CA ARG A 165 34.86 -24.11 41.83
C ARG A 165 35.57 -23.90 43.15
N SER A 166 35.22 -24.71 44.16
CA SER A 166 35.96 -24.93 45.38
C SER A 166 37.22 -25.71 45.04
#